data_627b752bc1e444e0af9d8778819c0ed4
#
_entry.id   627b752bc1e444e0af9d8778819c0ed4
#
_cell.length_a   1.000
_cell.length_b   1.000
_cell.length_c   1.000
_cell.angle_alpha   90.00
_cell.angle_beta   90.00
_cell.angle_gamma   90.00
#
_symmetry.space_group_name_H-M   'P 1'
#
loop_
_entity.id
_entity.type
_entity.pdbx_description
1 polymer ?
#
loop_
_entity_poly.entity_id
_entity_poly.type
_entity_poly.pdbx_seq_one_letter_code
_entity_poly.pdbx_strand_id
1 'polypeptide(L)'
;LFFCSIFNFEFLIFNMSLREKFRGTGVAIVTAFNQDGSIDWHSFEKIINHIIEGKCEYIVVLGTTGESATVHGKEKQEVFSFVSKINAGRVALVAGIGGNDTHEVLEGFKTFDLKGYDAILSVSPYYNKPNQEGLFQHFKSLDAETPLPIIMYNVPSRTGMNVTGETQVRIARECKNIFATKEASGDFAQINYIIKNKPADFMVISGDDPITLQMIAAGAEGLISVVANAYPKDYSDMVRLCLAGKFEDAQKLHYKYLDIIASMFAEGSPSGVKAYLSEMGLCGNYFRLPVWKVSEKHHQKIRELMKGL
;
A
#
# COMPACT_ATOMS: atom_id res chain seq x y z
N LEU A 1 -33.29 -20.28 -23.02
CA LEU A 1 -32.74 -18.89 -23.21
C LEU A 1 -32.38 -18.25 -21.86
N PHE A 2 -31.50 -18.89 -21.04
CA PHE A 2 -30.99 -18.28 -19.78
C PHE A 2 -29.58 -18.78 -19.40
N PHE A 3 -28.69 -18.98 -20.39
CA PHE A 3 -27.33 -19.49 -20.14
C PHE A 3 -26.21 -18.56 -20.67
N CYS A 4 -26.50 -17.29 -20.96
CA CYS A 4 -25.52 -16.42 -21.63
C CYS A 4 -24.99 -15.25 -20.78
N SER A 5 -25.34 -15.16 -19.48
CA SER A 5 -24.98 -13.95 -18.68
C SER A 5 -23.83 -14.12 -17.68
N ILE A 6 -23.44 -15.35 -17.35
CA ILE A 6 -22.41 -15.61 -16.33
C ILE A 6 -20.99 -15.65 -16.94
N PHE A 7 -20.87 -16.09 -18.20
CA PHE A 7 -19.56 -16.20 -18.87
C PHE A 7 -18.90 -14.90 -19.26
N ASN A 8 -19.64 -13.77 -19.35
CA ASN A 8 -19.07 -12.48 -19.76
C ASN A 8 -18.43 -11.70 -18.61
N PHE A 9 -18.75 -11.98 -17.36
CA PHE A 9 -18.22 -11.23 -16.23
C PHE A 9 -16.79 -11.69 -15.83
N GLU A 10 -16.54 -12.99 -15.87
CA GLU A 10 -15.19 -13.52 -15.61
C GLU A 10 -14.19 -13.19 -16.74
N PHE A 11 -14.66 -13.12 -17.99
CA PHE A 11 -13.80 -12.79 -19.15
C PHE A 11 -13.39 -11.31 -19.20
N LEU A 12 -14.19 -10.41 -18.60
CA LEU A 12 -13.88 -8.98 -18.51
C LEU A 12 -12.81 -8.65 -17.44
N ILE A 13 -12.77 -9.41 -16.35
CA ILE A 13 -11.77 -9.23 -15.28
C ILE A 13 -10.39 -9.71 -15.73
N PHE A 14 -10.31 -10.70 -16.64
CA PHE A 14 -9.05 -11.28 -17.12
C PHE A 14 -8.24 -10.37 -18.09
N ASN A 15 -8.82 -9.26 -18.56
CA ASN A 15 -8.20 -8.36 -19.56
C ASN A 15 -8.00 -6.91 -19.10
N MET A 16 -8.16 -6.60 -17.80
CA MET A 16 -7.85 -5.25 -17.32
C MET A 16 -6.35 -5.00 -17.37
N SER A 17 -5.95 -3.86 -17.91
CA SER A 17 -4.55 -3.41 -17.88
C SER A 17 -4.09 -3.18 -16.43
N LEU A 18 -2.78 -3.23 -16.17
CA LEU A 18 -2.23 -2.91 -14.85
C LEU A 18 -2.71 -1.53 -14.36
N ARG A 19 -2.80 -0.55 -15.27
CA ARG A 19 -3.30 0.77 -14.93
C ARG A 19 -4.75 0.75 -14.46
N GLU A 20 -5.64 0.02 -15.10
CA GLU A 20 -7.04 -0.10 -14.68
C GLU A 20 -7.17 -0.79 -13.34
N LYS A 21 -6.36 -1.82 -13.07
CA LYS A 21 -6.35 -2.55 -11.78
C LYS A 21 -5.86 -1.70 -10.61
N PHE A 22 -4.85 -0.85 -10.83
CA PHE A 22 -4.16 -0.14 -9.75
C PHE A 22 -4.40 1.38 -9.72
N ARG A 23 -5.23 1.90 -10.61
CA ARG A 23 -5.67 3.30 -10.59
C ARG A 23 -6.79 3.46 -9.56
N GLY A 24 -6.50 4.15 -8.46
CA GLY A 24 -7.46 4.31 -7.36
C GLY A 24 -6.79 4.15 -5.99
N THR A 25 -7.51 3.57 -5.05
CA THR A 25 -7.06 3.40 -3.66
C THR A 25 -6.64 1.97 -3.38
N GLY A 26 -5.36 1.77 -3.12
CA GLY A 26 -4.84 0.59 -2.46
C GLY A 26 -4.75 0.81 -0.95
N VAL A 27 -4.85 -0.26 -0.19
CA VAL A 27 -4.70 -0.20 1.27
C VAL A 27 -3.50 -1.03 1.70
N ALA A 28 -2.51 -0.38 2.33
CA ALA A 28 -1.45 -1.08 3.05
C ALA A 28 -2.07 -1.69 4.32
N ILE A 29 -2.60 -2.91 4.19
CA ILE A 29 -3.38 -3.54 5.26
C ILE A 29 -2.49 -3.83 6.49
N VAL A 30 -3.04 -3.61 7.69
CA VAL A 30 -2.40 -4.04 8.95
C VAL A 30 -2.46 -5.56 9.08
N THR A 31 -1.50 -6.16 9.77
CA THR A 31 -1.62 -7.55 10.26
C THR A 31 -2.19 -7.51 11.67
N ALA A 32 -3.34 -8.14 11.88
CA ALA A 32 -3.95 -8.23 13.22
C ALA A 32 -3.20 -9.28 14.05
N PHE A 33 -2.88 -8.94 15.31
CA PHE A 33 -2.25 -9.86 16.25
C PHE A 33 -3.12 -10.06 17.49
N ASN A 34 -2.98 -11.24 18.11
CA ASN A 34 -3.44 -11.53 19.46
C ASN A 34 -2.46 -10.97 20.50
N GLN A 35 -2.85 -10.97 21.77
CA GLN A 35 -2.04 -10.48 22.86
C GLN A 35 -0.72 -11.23 23.03
N ASP A 36 -0.67 -12.51 22.65
CA ASP A 36 0.53 -13.36 22.68
C ASP A 36 1.45 -13.17 21.46
N GLY A 37 1.06 -12.29 20.53
CA GLY A 37 1.79 -12.01 19.30
C GLY A 37 1.50 -12.98 18.15
N SER A 38 0.64 -13.98 18.30
CA SER A 38 0.15 -14.79 17.19
C SER A 38 -0.76 -13.97 16.27
N ILE A 39 -0.95 -14.39 15.00
CA ILE A 39 -1.84 -13.70 14.08
C ILE A 39 -3.30 -13.95 14.48
N ASP A 40 -4.07 -12.88 14.63
CA ASP A 40 -5.53 -12.93 14.81
C ASP A 40 -6.23 -13.02 13.45
N TRP A 41 -6.38 -14.24 12.96
CA TRP A 41 -7.00 -14.52 11.66
C TRP A 41 -8.44 -14.03 11.57
N HIS A 42 -9.19 -14.06 12.67
CA HIS A 42 -10.57 -13.60 12.69
C HIS A 42 -10.70 -12.07 12.51
N SER A 43 -9.91 -11.31 13.25
CA SER A 43 -9.85 -9.85 13.08
C SER A 43 -9.26 -9.48 11.73
N PHE A 44 -8.28 -10.25 11.24
CA PHE A 44 -7.69 -10.00 9.92
C PHE A 44 -8.72 -10.16 8.80
N GLU A 45 -9.56 -11.20 8.85
CA GLU A 45 -10.68 -11.36 7.92
C GLU A 45 -11.68 -10.20 7.98
N LYS A 46 -12.04 -9.72 9.19
CA LYS A 46 -12.90 -8.55 9.35
C LYS A 46 -12.32 -7.31 8.66
N ILE A 47 -11.02 -7.05 8.83
CA ILE A 47 -10.36 -5.90 8.23
C ILE A 47 -10.34 -6.03 6.70
N ILE A 48 -10.03 -7.20 6.15
CA ILE A 48 -10.07 -7.45 4.70
C ILE A 48 -11.46 -7.13 4.14
N ASN A 49 -12.52 -7.66 4.77
CA ASN A 49 -13.88 -7.42 4.33
C ASN A 49 -14.28 -5.94 4.46
N HIS A 50 -13.92 -5.27 5.56
CA HIS A 50 -14.15 -3.84 5.76
C HIS A 50 -13.53 -2.98 4.64
N ILE A 51 -12.29 -3.30 4.23
CA ILE A 51 -11.60 -2.60 3.14
C ILE A 51 -12.33 -2.81 1.80
N ILE A 52 -12.73 -4.05 1.52
CA ILE A 52 -13.43 -4.40 0.27
C ILE A 52 -14.82 -3.76 0.21
N GLU A 53 -15.58 -3.78 1.30
CA GLU A 53 -16.88 -3.12 1.43
C GLU A 53 -16.77 -1.60 1.25
N GLY A 54 -15.65 -1.01 1.67
CA GLY A 54 -15.30 0.40 1.42
C GLY A 54 -14.93 0.70 -0.02
N LYS A 55 -14.96 -0.31 -0.92
CA LYS A 55 -14.71 -0.19 -2.37
C LYS A 55 -13.30 0.33 -2.71
N CYS A 56 -12.30 -0.05 -1.92
CA CYS A 56 -10.91 0.13 -2.31
C CYS A 56 -10.57 -0.80 -3.50
N GLU A 57 -9.74 -0.33 -4.41
CA GLU A 57 -9.44 -1.04 -5.65
C GLU A 57 -8.48 -2.21 -5.45
N TYR A 58 -7.59 -2.14 -4.46
CA TYR A 58 -6.64 -3.23 -4.16
C TYR A 58 -6.13 -3.23 -2.73
N ILE A 59 -5.55 -4.35 -2.31
CA ILE A 59 -4.95 -4.53 -0.98
C ILE A 59 -3.47 -4.86 -1.12
N VAL A 60 -2.63 -4.17 -0.34
CA VAL A 60 -1.18 -4.42 -0.25
C VAL A 60 -0.91 -5.17 1.05
N VAL A 61 -0.48 -6.41 0.93
CA VAL A 61 -0.28 -7.37 2.03
C VAL A 61 1.19 -7.40 2.43
N LEU A 62 1.48 -7.41 3.73
CA LEU A 62 2.84 -7.41 4.26
C LEU A 62 3.72 -6.25 3.75
N GLY A 63 3.10 -5.07 3.52
CA GLY A 63 3.85 -3.81 3.44
C GLY A 63 4.36 -3.39 4.83
N THR A 64 4.89 -2.18 4.93
CA THR A 64 5.37 -1.60 6.22
C THR A 64 4.27 -1.58 7.28
N THR A 65 3.06 -1.16 6.91
CA THR A 65 1.89 -1.10 7.80
C THR A 65 1.46 -2.48 8.28
N GLY A 66 1.72 -3.52 7.50
CA GLY A 66 1.48 -4.93 7.84
C GLY A 66 2.56 -5.55 8.73
N GLU A 67 3.50 -4.75 9.27
CA GLU A 67 4.57 -5.21 10.17
C GLU A 67 5.41 -6.36 9.58
N SER A 68 5.66 -6.33 8.26
CA SER A 68 6.36 -7.39 7.53
C SER A 68 7.74 -7.73 8.07
N ALA A 69 8.40 -6.80 8.75
CA ALA A 69 9.70 -6.99 9.38
C ALA A 69 9.67 -8.00 10.57
N THR A 70 8.50 -8.20 11.18
CA THR A 70 8.32 -9.11 12.33
C THR A 70 7.45 -10.33 12.01
N VAL A 71 7.07 -10.49 10.73
CA VAL A 71 6.43 -11.70 10.21
C VAL A 71 7.47 -12.51 9.43
N HIS A 72 7.74 -13.75 9.79
CA HIS A 72 8.90 -14.49 9.27
C HIS A 72 8.53 -15.82 8.61
N GLY A 73 9.36 -16.25 7.66
CA GLY A 73 9.36 -17.60 7.09
C GLY A 73 7.97 -18.09 6.65
N LYS A 74 7.53 -19.21 7.20
CA LYS A 74 6.25 -19.85 6.88
C LYS A 74 5.04 -18.96 7.19
N GLU A 75 5.13 -18.13 8.22
CA GLU A 75 4.05 -17.23 8.60
C GLU A 75 3.73 -16.17 7.52
N LYS A 76 4.76 -15.66 6.79
CA LYS A 76 4.51 -14.80 5.62
C LYS A 76 3.69 -15.53 4.56
N GLN A 77 4.03 -16.79 4.29
CA GLN A 77 3.28 -17.61 3.34
C GLN A 77 1.84 -17.85 3.80
N GLU A 78 1.64 -18.10 5.10
CA GLU A 78 0.31 -18.27 5.67
C GLU A 78 -0.54 -17.00 5.50
N VAL A 79 0.06 -15.83 5.72
CA VAL A 79 -0.60 -14.53 5.49
C VAL A 79 -0.97 -14.34 4.03
N PHE A 80 -0.05 -14.59 3.09
CA PHE A 80 -0.35 -14.47 1.66
C PHE A 80 -1.49 -15.42 1.25
N SER A 81 -1.41 -16.68 1.66
CA SER A 81 -2.44 -17.69 1.35
C SER A 81 -3.80 -17.34 1.96
N PHE A 82 -3.81 -16.87 3.22
CA PHE A 82 -5.03 -16.48 3.91
C PHE A 82 -5.72 -15.29 3.22
N VAL A 83 -4.95 -14.20 2.94
CA VAL A 83 -5.53 -13.02 2.30
C VAL A 83 -6.05 -13.34 0.90
N SER A 84 -5.32 -14.12 0.11
CA SER A 84 -5.77 -14.57 -1.22
C SER A 84 -7.07 -15.37 -1.11
N LYS A 85 -7.18 -16.30 -0.14
CA LYS A 85 -8.38 -17.10 0.11
C LYS A 85 -9.59 -16.23 0.50
N ILE A 86 -9.41 -15.31 1.46
CA ILE A 86 -10.50 -14.43 1.91
C ILE A 86 -10.89 -13.44 0.82
N ASN A 87 -9.91 -12.87 0.10
CA ASN A 87 -10.19 -11.97 -1.01
C ASN A 87 -11.01 -12.64 -2.12
N ALA A 88 -10.74 -13.88 -2.43
CA ALA A 88 -11.46 -14.66 -3.45
C ALA A 88 -11.62 -13.92 -4.79
N GLY A 89 -10.63 -13.13 -5.20
CA GLY A 89 -10.62 -12.38 -6.46
C GLY A 89 -11.50 -11.11 -6.47
N ARG A 90 -12.01 -10.65 -5.31
CA ARG A 90 -12.89 -9.46 -5.24
C ARG A 90 -12.19 -8.15 -5.57
N VAL A 91 -10.92 -8.03 -5.20
CA VAL A 91 -10.06 -6.88 -5.52
C VAL A 91 -8.67 -7.37 -5.91
N ALA A 92 -7.85 -6.51 -6.54
CA ALA A 92 -6.47 -6.87 -6.84
C ALA A 92 -5.63 -6.99 -5.55
N LEU A 93 -4.63 -7.89 -5.55
CA LEU A 93 -3.72 -8.09 -4.43
C LEU A 93 -2.28 -7.76 -4.81
N VAL A 94 -1.58 -7.09 -3.90
CA VAL A 94 -0.15 -6.76 -4.02
C VAL A 94 0.62 -7.40 -2.87
N ALA A 95 1.64 -8.19 -3.17
CA ALA A 95 2.50 -8.81 -2.17
C ALA A 95 3.66 -7.88 -1.79
N GLY A 96 3.82 -7.56 -0.53
CA GLY A 96 4.97 -6.81 -0.02
C GLY A 96 6.19 -7.72 0.10
N ILE A 97 7.09 -7.64 -0.88
CA ILE A 97 8.36 -8.37 -0.91
C ILE A 97 9.45 -7.37 -1.27
N GLY A 98 10.24 -6.96 -0.29
CA GLY A 98 11.33 -6.03 -0.42
C GLY A 98 12.27 -6.13 0.77
N GLY A 99 13.46 -5.60 0.63
CA GLY A 99 14.50 -5.68 1.63
C GLY A 99 15.74 -4.87 1.25
N ASN A 100 16.76 -4.96 2.06
CA ASN A 100 18.04 -4.30 1.86
C ASN A 100 19.16 -5.25 1.40
N ASP A 101 18.82 -6.51 1.16
CA ASP A 101 19.64 -7.50 0.47
C ASP A 101 18.91 -7.96 -0.80
N THR A 102 19.50 -7.67 -1.97
CA THR A 102 18.94 -8.03 -3.28
C THR A 102 18.73 -9.53 -3.41
N HIS A 103 19.67 -10.33 -2.89
CA HIS A 103 19.60 -11.80 -2.97
C HIS A 103 18.41 -12.34 -2.16
N GLU A 104 18.21 -11.86 -0.93
CA GLU A 104 17.07 -12.27 -0.10
C GLU A 104 15.72 -11.91 -0.74
N VAL A 105 15.63 -10.75 -1.42
CA VAL A 105 14.41 -10.36 -2.12
C VAL A 105 14.13 -11.30 -3.30
N LEU A 106 15.16 -11.65 -4.09
CA LEU A 106 15.06 -12.60 -5.20
C LEU A 106 14.68 -14.02 -4.73
N GLU A 107 15.24 -14.48 -3.60
CA GLU A 107 14.83 -15.74 -3.00
C GLU A 107 13.35 -15.71 -2.51
N GLY A 108 12.89 -14.56 -2.03
CA GLY A 108 11.46 -14.36 -1.71
C GLY A 108 10.55 -14.51 -2.93
N PHE A 109 10.99 -14.07 -4.11
CA PHE A 109 10.24 -14.24 -5.36
C PHE A 109 10.10 -15.73 -5.77
N LYS A 110 11.08 -16.56 -5.43
CA LYS A 110 11.10 -18.00 -5.75
C LYS A 110 10.36 -18.84 -4.71
N THR A 111 10.37 -18.41 -3.46
CA THR A 111 9.90 -19.25 -2.34
C THR A 111 8.44 -19.04 -1.98
N PHE A 112 7.89 -17.81 -2.19
CA PHE A 112 6.50 -17.54 -1.87
C PHE A 112 5.57 -17.95 -3.01
N ASP A 113 4.52 -18.72 -2.69
CA ASP A 113 3.39 -18.95 -3.59
C ASP A 113 2.51 -17.68 -3.61
N LEU A 114 2.59 -16.96 -4.72
CA LEU A 114 1.85 -15.72 -4.96
C LEU A 114 0.57 -15.95 -5.79
N LYS A 115 0.00 -17.14 -5.76
CA LYS A 115 -1.25 -17.43 -6.44
C LYS A 115 -2.37 -16.50 -5.94
N GLY A 116 -3.00 -15.79 -6.89
CA GLY A 116 -4.04 -14.80 -6.61
C GLY A 116 -3.53 -13.39 -6.32
N TYR A 117 -2.22 -13.16 -6.46
CA TYR A 117 -1.62 -11.82 -6.42
C TYR A 117 -1.40 -11.28 -7.83
N ASP A 118 -1.57 -9.97 -8.01
CA ASP A 118 -1.48 -9.28 -9.30
C ASP A 118 -0.17 -8.49 -9.45
N ALA A 119 0.48 -8.12 -8.33
CA ALA A 119 1.73 -7.36 -8.33
C ALA A 119 2.53 -7.56 -7.04
N ILE A 120 3.76 -7.06 -7.04
CA ILE A 120 4.65 -6.99 -5.87
C ILE A 120 4.90 -5.52 -5.53
N LEU A 121 4.88 -5.16 -4.24
CA LEU A 121 5.41 -3.90 -3.72
C LEU A 121 6.80 -4.15 -3.16
N SER A 122 7.84 -3.53 -3.77
CA SER A 122 9.23 -3.66 -3.31
C SER A 122 9.79 -2.32 -2.85
N VAL A 123 10.07 -2.22 -1.54
CA VAL A 123 10.69 -1.03 -0.93
C VAL A 123 12.17 -0.94 -1.35
N SER A 124 12.66 0.29 -1.58
CA SER A 124 14.08 0.52 -1.82
C SER A 124 14.93 0.05 -0.63
N PRO A 125 16.17 -0.42 -0.84
CA PRO A 125 17.08 -0.81 0.22
C PRO A 125 17.20 0.26 1.31
N TYR A 126 17.22 -0.18 2.56
CA TYR A 126 17.32 0.67 3.75
C TYR A 126 18.54 0.29 4.57
N TYR A 127 18.98 1.15 5.49
CA TYR A 127 20.07 0.93 6.43
C TYR A 127 21.46 0.95 5.77
N ASN A 128 21.76 0.09 4.79
CA ASN A 128 23.06 -0.01 4.09
C ASN A 128 23.28 1.07 3.02
N LYS A 129 22.27 1.90 2.70
CA LYS A 129 22.33 3.15 1.93
C LYS A 129 23.14 3.05 0.62
N PRO A 130 22.75 2.24 -0.37
CA PRO A 130 23.41 2.19 -1.65
C PRO A 130 23.36 3.56 -2.39
N ASN A 131 24.33 3.85 -3.24
CA ASN A 131 24.26 5.01 -4.14
C ASN A 131 23.19 4.81 -5.23
N GLN A 132 22.92 5.84 -6.04
CA GLN A 132 21.86 5.80 -7.06
C GLN A 132 22.08 4.68 -8.09
N GLU A 133 23.32 4.40 -8.48
CA GLU A 133 23.63 3.26 -9.36
C GLU A 133 23.34 1.92 -8.68
N GLY A 134 23.69 1.76 -7.42
CA GLY A 134 23.35 0.57 -6.62
C GLY A 134 21.85 0.36 -6.52
N LEU A 135 21.06 1.43 -6.35
CA LEU A 135 19.59 1.36 -6.36
C LEU A 135 19.06 0.92 -7.73
N PHE A 136 19.60 1.50 -8.80
CA PHE A 136 19.22 1.09 -10.15
C PHE A 136 19.55 -0.38 -10.41
N GLN A 137 20.75 -0.85 -10.05
CA GLN A 137 21.15 -2.25 -10.22
C GLN A 137 20.30 -3.21 -9.38
N HIS A 138 19.94 -2.80 -8.14
CA HIS A 138 19.00 -3.55 -7.31
C HIS A 138 17.68 -3.77 -8.05
N PHE A 139 17.00 -2.70 -8.46
CA PHE A 139 15.71 -2.80 -9.14
C PHE A 139 15.81 -3.49 -10.51
N LYS A 140 16.89 -3.31 -11.23
CA LYS A 140 17.16 -4.03 -12.48
C LYS A 140 17.29 -5.55 -12.26
N SER A 141 17.92 -5.97 -11.18
CA SER A 141 17.99 -7.39 -10.81
C SER A 141 16.60 -7.93 -10.44
N LEU A 142 15.78 -7.16 -9.72
CA LEU A 142 14.41 -7.55 -9.41
C LEU A 142 13.55 -7.65 -10.67
N ASP A 143 13.69 -6.69 -11.61
CA ASP A 143 12.99 -6.69 -12.89
C ASP A 143 13.25 -7.96 -13.71
N ALA A 144 14.50 -8.46 -13.67
CA ALA A 144 14.91 -9.62 -14.45
C ALA A 144 14.33 -10.95 -13.94
N GLU A 145 14.02 -11.07 -12.66
CA GLU A 145 13.64 -12.35 -12.04
C GLU A 145 12.24 -12.33 -11.40
N THR A 146 11.52 -11.21 -11.45
CA THR A 146 10.22 -11.10 -10.81
C THR A 146 9.16 -12.00 -11.47
N PRO A 147 8.35 -12.73 -10.67
CA PRO A 147 7.23 -13.51 -11.19
C PRO A 147 5.98 -12.67 -11.49
N LEU A 148 5.89 -11.45 -10.96
CA LEU A 148 4.77 -10.53 -11.11
C LEU A 148 5.26 -9.10 -11.33
N PRO A 149 4.45 -8.21 -11.93
CA PRO A 149 4.80 -6.79 -12.07
C PRO A 149 5.10 -6.13 -10.73
N ILE A 150 6.06 -5.20 -10.71
CA ILE A 150 6.55 -4.54 -9.49
C ILE A 150 6.04 -3.10 -9.41
N ILE A 151 5.57 -2.71 -8.23
CA ILE A 151 5.46 -1.33 -7.76
C ILE A 151 6.71 -1.03 -6.93
N MET A 152 7.61 -0.19 -7.43
CA MET A 152 8.75 0.30 -6.66
C MET A 152 8.26 1.22 -5.53
N TYR A 153 8.89 1.15 -4.34
CA TYR A 153 8.49 1.97 -3.21
C TYR A 153 9.64 2.84 -2.72
N ASN A 154 9.48 4.15 -2.87
CA ASN A 154 10.40 5.17 -2.35
C ASN A 154 9.82 5.84 -1.10
N VAL A 155 10.51 5.71 0.04
CA VAL A 155 10.08 6.25 1.33
C VAL A 155 11.29 6.71 2.18
N PRO A 156 11.91 7.85 1.84
CA PRO A 156 13.15 8.31 2.46
C PRO A 156 13.09 8.43 3.98
N SER A 157 11.93 8.81 4.53
CA SER A 157 11.71 8.93 5.98
C SER A 157 11.89 7.62 6.75
N ARG A 158 11.76 6.47 6.07
CA ARG A 158 11.91 5.13 6.67
C ARG A 158 13.21 4.45 6.24
N THR A 159 13.59 4.57 4.99
CA THR A 159 14.79 3.91 4.45
C THR A 159 16.09 4.63 4.81
N GLY A 160 16.00 5.93 5.13
CA GLY A 160 17.16 6.78 5.35
C GLY A 160 17.89 7.14 4.07
N MET A 161 17.29 6.86 2.90
CA MET A 161 17.79 7.27 1.59
C MET A 161 16.67 7.48 0.59
N ASN A 162 16.94 8.25 -0.45
CA ASN A 162 16.00 8.62 -1.48
C ASN A 162 16.41 8.00 -2.83
N VAL A 163 15.49 7.37 -3.53
CA VAL A 163 15.63 7.08 -4.95
C VAL A 163 15.27 8.36 -5.70
N THR A 164 16.28 9.04 -6.28
CA THR A 164 16.04 10.35 -6.93
C THR A 164 15.09 10.24 -8.11
N GLY A 165 14.48 11.35 -8.50
CA GLY A 165 13.57 11.39 -9.64
C GLY A 165 14.22 10.89 -10.94
N GLU A 166 15.50 11.23 -11.16
CA GLU A 166 16.27 10.75 -12.31
C GLU A 166 16.43 9.23 -12.28
N THR A 167 16.75 8.67 -11.12
CA THR A 167 16.91 7.21 -10.94
C THR A 167 15.57 6.49 -11.14
N GLN A 168 14.47 7.02 -10.60
CA GLN A 168 13.13 6.46 -10.80
C GLN A 168 12.72 6.49 -12.28
N VAL A 169 12.96 7.59 -12.99
CA VAL A 169 12.68 7.70 -14.43
C VAL A 169 13.55 6.75 -15.25
N ARG A 170 14.84 6.58 -14.88
CA ARG A 170 15.72 5.60 -15.50
C ARG A 170 15.20 4.17 -15.31
N ILE A 171 14.81 3.80 -14.09
CA ILE A 171 14.18 2.51 -13.78
C ILE A 171 12.92 2.32 -14.64
N ALA A 172 12.03 3.31 -14.68
CA ALA A 172 10.80 3.25 -15.46
C ALA A 172 11.04 3.03 -16.98
N ARG A 173 12.16 3.49 -17.51
CA ARG A 173 12.51 3.34 -18.93
C ARG A 173 13.22 2.02 -19.27
N GLU A 174 14.06 1.53 -18.35
CA GLU A 174 14.94 0.40 -18.60
C GLU A 174 14.42 -0.92 -18.02
N CYS A 175 13.48 -0.88 -17.04
CA CYS A 175 12.91 -2.04 -16.37
C CYS A 175 11.46 -2.24 -16.81
N LYS A 176 11.17 -3.34 -17.50
CA LYS A 176 9.86 -3.56 -18.15
C LYS A 176 8.79 -4.07 -17.21
N ASN A 177 9.18 -4.77 -16.16
CA ASN A 177 8.28 -5.34 -15.17
C ASN A 177 8.03 -4.39 -13.98
N ILE A 178 8.71 -3.22 -13.92
CA ILE A 178 8.46 -2.19 -12.93
C ILE A 178 7.52 -1.15 -13.56
N PHE A 179 6.22 -1.28 -13.29
CA PHE A 179 5.18 -0.49 -13.94
C PHE A 179 4.75 0.75 -13.18
N ALA A 180 5.15 0.86 -11.90
CA ALA A 180 4.74 1.98 -11.04
C ALA A 180 5.77 2.31 -9.97
N THR A 181 5.70 3.52 -9.45
CA THR A 181 6.32 3.92 -8.19
C THR A 181 5.25 4.30 -7.16
N LYS A 182 5.36 3.75 -5.94
CA LYS A 182 4.74 4.33 -4.75
C LYS A 182 5.69 5.38 -4.20
N GLU A 183 5.35 6.65 -4.44
CA GLU A 183 6.20 7.79 -4.07
C GLU A 183 5.74 8.39 -2.73
N ALA A 184 6.61 8.37 -1.74
CA ALA A 184 6.37 8.85 -0.38
C ALA A 184 7.53 9.70 0.15
N SER A 185 8.21 10.46 -0.73
CA SER A 185 9.24 11.41 -0.31
C SER A 185 8.66 12.68 0.29
N GLY A 186 7.43 13.07 -0.10
CA GLY A 186 6.85 14.36 0.23
C GLY A 186 7.47 15.54 -0.56
N ASP A 187 8.44 15.27 -1.44
CA ASP A 187 9.11 16.28 -2.27
C ASP A 187 8.36 16.49 -3.59
N PHE A 188 7.60 17.58 -3.67
CA PHE A 188 6.85 17.94 -4.88
C PHE A 188 7.74 18.28 -6.09
N ALA A 189 8.95 18.74 -5.89
CA ALA A 189 9.88 18.98 -6.99
C ALA A 189 10.26 17.64 -7.64
N GLN A 190 10.59 16.63 -6.82
CA GLN A 190 10.86 15.27 -7.30
C GLN A 190 9.62 14.63 -7.93
N ILE A 191 8.45 14.72 -7.27
CA ILE A 191 7.19 14.16 -7.78
C ILE A 191 6.87 14.72 -9.16
N ASN A 192 6.93 16.03 -9.34
CA ASN A 192 6.69 16.69 -10.62
C ASN A 192 7.73 16.29 -11.69
N TYR A 193 9.00 16.14 -11.29
CA TYR A 193 10.04 15.65 -12.20
C TYR A 193 9.73 14.24 -12.72
N ILE A 194 9.31 13.33 -11.84
CA ILE A 194 8.95 11.96 -12.21
C ILE A 194 7.73 11.99 -13.15
N ILE A 195 6.65 12.68 -12.78
CA ILE A 195 5.42 12.76 -13.58
C ILE A 195 5.70 13.31 -14.99
N LYS A 196 6.53 14.35 -15.08
CA LYS A 196 6.90 14.99 -16.35
C LYS A 196 7.72 14.06 -17.26
N ASN A 197 8.64 13.27 -16.71
CA ASN A 197 9.67 12.57 -17.47
C ASN A 197 9.48 11.06 -17.60
N LYS A 198 8.53 10.47 -16.86
CA LYS A 198 8.20 9.03 -16.90
C LYS A 198 7.66 8.60 -18.27
N PRO A 199 7.80 7.33 -18.67
CA PRO A 199 7.04 6.76 -19.78
C PRO A 199 5.52 6.89 -19.56
N ALA A 200 4.76 6.90 -20.65
CA ALA A 200 3.31 7.11 -20.60
C ALA A 200 2.57 5.99 -19.85
N ASP A 201 3.07 4.77 -19.91
CA ASP A 201 2.55 3.56 -19.26
C ASP A 201 3.00 3.37 -17.81
N PHE A 202 4.00 4.10 -17.35
CA PHE A 202 4.46 4.05 -15.96
C PHE A 202 3.56 4.88 -15.05
N MET A 203 3.14 4.33 -13.89
CA MET A 203 2.25 4.99 -12.94
C MET A 203 3.03 5.65 -11.78
N VAL A 204 2.53 6.78 -11.30
CA VAL A 204 2.92 7.37 -10.02
C VAL A 204 1.76 7.23 -9.06
N ILE A 205 1.98 6.54 -7.94
CA ILE A 205 0.98 6.28 -6.90
C ILE A 205 1.45 6.99 -5.63
N SER A 206 0.58 7.76 -4.99
CA SER A 206 0.90 8.39 -3.72
C SER A 206 1.15 7.32 -2.64
N GLY A 207 2.19 7.52 -1.84
CA GLY A 207 2.44 6.74 -0.63
C GLY A 207 2.19 7.54 0.64
N ASP A 208 1.57 8.73 0.52
CA ASP A 208 1.49 9.73 1.58
C ASP A 208 0.06 10.31 1.65
N ASP A 209 -0.72 9.84 2.61
CA ASP A 209 -2.13 10.18 2.77
C ASP A 209 -2.40 11.70 2.81
N PRO A 210 -1.65 12.54 3.56
CA PRO A 210 -1.94 13.96 3.72
C PRO A 210 -1.74 14.81 2.45
N ILE A 211 -0.99 14.33 1.47
CA ILE A 211 -0.70 15.09 0.23
C ILE A 211 -1.27 14.44 -1.04
N THR A 212 -2.06 13.39 -0.88
CA THR A 212 -2.57 12.60 -2.01
C THR A 212 -3.43 13.43 -2.97
N LEU A 213 -4.30 14.30 -2.45
CA LEU A 213 -5.12 15.18 -3.28
C LEU A 213 -4.24 16.02 -4.22
N GLN A 214 -3.19 16.64 -3.68
CA GLN A 214 -2.26 17.47 -4.43
C GLN A 214 -1.43 16.63 -5.43
N MET A 215 -1.03 15.42 -5.04
CA MET A 215 -0.30 14.52 -5.95
C MET A 215 -1.16 14.10 -7.13
N ILE A 216 -2.45 13.79 -6.92
CA ILE A 216 -3.37 13.44 -8.00
C ILE A 216 -3.62 14.66 -8.91
N ALA A 217 -3.76 15.87 -8.34
CA ALA A 217 -3.86 17.10 -9.12
C ALA A 217 -2.62 17.35 -9.99
N ALA A 218 -1.43 16.92 -9.53
CA ALA A 218 -0.20 16.97 -10.32
C ALA A 218 -0.07 15.85 -11.37
N GLY A 219 -0.90 14.81 -11.32
CA GLY A 219 -0.91 13.70 -12.28
C GLY A 219 -0.57 12.33 -11.72
N ALA A 220 -0.56 12.14 -10.40
CA ALA A 220 -0.54 10.82 -9.80
C ALA A 220 -1.88 10.09 -10.05
N GLU A 221 -1.85 8.76 -10.04
CA GLU A 221 -2.97 7.95 -10.51
C GLU A 221 -3.66 7.15 -9.39
N GLY A 222 -3.28 7.39 -8.15
CA GLY A 222 -3.87 6.71 -7.01
C GLY A 222 -3.09 6.91 -5.73
N LEU A 223 -3.46 6.11 -4.74
CA LEU A 223 -2.92 6.12 -3.38
C LEU A 223 -2.74 4.69 -2.87
N ILE A 224 -1.66 4.40 -2.17
CA ILE A 224 -1.55 3.26 -1.26
C ILE A 224 -1.60 3.81 0.17
N SER A 225 -2.78 3.76 0.77
CA SER A 225 -3.19 4.41 2.00
C SER A 225 -2.89 3.60 3.26
N VAL A 226 -2.62 4.29 4.35
CA VAL A 226 -2.69 3.77 5.73
C VAL A 226 -4.08 4.05 6.31
N VAL A 227 -4.60 5.24 6.08
CA VAL A 227 -5.87 5.72 6.67
C VAL A 227 -7.07 4.91 6.20
N ALA A 228 -7.04 4.42 4.97
CA ALA A 228 -8.08 3.57 4.41
C ALA A 228 -8.21 2.18 5.07
N ASN A 229 -7.33 1.79 6.00
CA ASN A 229 -7.60 0.67 6.89
C ASN A 229 -8.82 0.93 7.79
N ALA A 230 -8.95 2.16 8.30
CA ALA A 230 -10.03 2.56 9.20
C ALA A 230 -11.21 3.20 8.45
N TYR A 231 -10.94 4.00 7.43
CA TYR A 231 -11.95 4.77 6.68
C TYR A 231 -11.90 4.47 5.17
N PRO A 232 -12.08 3.20 4.75
CA PRO A 232 -11.86 2.80 3.37
C PRO A 232 -12.82 3.48 2.40
N LYS A 233 -14.11 3.63 2.78
CA LYS A 233 -15.12 4.23 1.90
C LYS A 233 -14.82 5.68 1.58
N ASP A 234 -14.61 6.51 2.60
CA ASP A 234 -14.41 7.96 2.40
C ASP A 234 -13.10 8.23 1.65
N TYR A 235 -12.05 7.43 1.92
CA TYR A 235 -10.76 7.56 1.23
C TYR A 235 -10.85 7.11 -0.23
N SER A 236 -11.51 6.00 -0.52
CA SER A 236 -11.70 5.55 -1.89
C SER A 236 -12.59 6.51 -2.68
N ASP A 237 -13.61 7.11 -2.05
CA ASP A 237 -14.44 8.14 -2.67
C ASP A 237 -13.64 9.43 -2.94
N MET A 238 -12.81 9.89 -1.99
CA MET A 238 -11.93 11.04 -2.17
C MET A 238 -10.99 10.85 -3.37
N VAL A 239 -10.32 9.71 -3.45
CA VAL A 239 -9.39 9.43 -4.56
C VAL A 239 -10.13 9.37 -5.90
N ARG A 240 -11.31 8.72 -5.96
CA ARG A 240 -12.12 8.68 -7.18
C ARG A 240 -12.59 10.07 -7.61
N LEU A 241 -12.98 10.93 -6.67
CA LEU A 241 -13.34 12.33 -6.96
C LEU A 241 -12.14 13.11 -7.53
N CYS A 242 -10.95 12.95 -6.94
CA CYS A 242 -9.73 13.56 -7.48
C CYS A 242 -9.45 13.09 -8.91
N LEU A 243 -9.49 11.77 -9.16
CA LEU A 243 -9.25 11.16 -10.47
C LEU A 243 -10.29 11.53 -11.52
N ALA A 244 -11.50 11.95 -11.08
CA ALA A 244 -12.56 12.48 -11.93
C ALA A 244 -12.47 14.01 -12.12
N GLY A 245 -11.46 14.68 -11.55
CA GLY A 245 -11.31 16.16 -11.64
C GLY A 245 -12.25 16.94 -10.71
N LYS A 246 -12.98 16.27 -9.81
CA LYS A 246 -13.94 16.87 -8.87
C LYS A 246 -13.25 17.30 -7.57
N PHE A 247 -12.28 18.18 -7.67
CA PHE A 247 -11.41 18.55 -6.54
C PHE A 247 -12.15 19.25 -5.40
N GLU A 248 -13.16 20.07 -5.67
CA GLU A 248 -13.95 20.75 -4.63
C GLU A 248 -14.66 19.75 -3.70
N ASP A 249 -15.21 18.66 -4.27
CA ASP A 249 -15.85 17.62 -3.46
C ASP A 249 -14.81 16.74 -2.75
N ALA A 250 -13.70 16.43 -3.41
CA ALA A 250 -12.60 15.70 -2.80
C ALA A 250 -11.98 16.44 -1.60
N GLN A 251 -11.86 17.78 -1.68
CA GLN A 251 -11.35 18.62 -0.58
C GLN A 251 -12.19 18.50 0.68
N LYS A 252 -13.52 18.37 0.59
CA LYS A 252 -14.38 18.19 1.75
C LYS A 252 -14.01 16.93 2.55
N LEU A 253 -13.78 15.82 1.83
CA LEU A 253 -13.32 14.57 2.44
C LEU A 253 -11.87 14.69 2.93
N HIS A 254 -10.98 15.28 2.17
CA HIS A 254 -9.59 15.47 2.55
C HIS A 254 -9.46 16.23 3.87
N TYR A 255 -10.10 17.39 3.99
CA TYR A 255 -10.01 18.20 5.20
C TYR A 255 -10.77 17.59 6.39
N LYS A 256 -11.85 16.84 6.17
CA LYS A 256 -12.54 16.08 7.22
C LYS A 256 -11.58 15.13 7.96
N TYR A 257 -10.62 14.52 7.25
CA TYR A 257 -9.72 13.53 7.80
C TYR A 257 -8.32 14.05 8.15
N LEU A 258 -7.99 15.31 7.91
CA LEU A 258 -6.62 15.81 8.04
C LEU A 258 -6.06 15.66 9.47
N ASP A 259 -6.87 15.97 10.50
CA ASP A 259 -6.46 15.79 11.90
C ASP A 259 -6.33 14.31 12.29
N ILE A 260 -7.16 13.44 11.71
CA ILE A 260 -7.10 11.99 11.89
C ILE A 260 -5.83 11.44 11.26
N ILE A 261 -5.49 11.87 10.04
CA ILE A 261 -4.22 11.51 9.40
C ILE A 261 -3.06 11.88 10.32
N ALA A 262 -2.99 13.15 10.74
CA ALA A 262 -1.93 13.62 11.64
C ALA A 262 -1.85 12.78 12.92
N SER A 263 -3.00 12.43 13.50
CA SER A 263 -3.09 11.59 14.69
C SER A 263 -2.61 10.15 14.43
N MET A 264 -2.93 9.54 13.28
CA MET A 264 -2.50 8.18 12.95
C MET A 264 -0.98 8.03 12.83
N PHE A 265 -0.26 9.12 12.54
CA PHE A 265 1.19 9.11 12.36
C PHE A 265 1.98 9.73 13.54
N ALA A 266 1.32 10.41 14.48
CA ALA A 266 1.97 11.22 15.52
C ALA A 266 2.93 10.41 16.42
N GLU A 267 2.60 9.19 16.77
CA GLU A 267 3.44 8.30 17.58
C GLU A 267 3.86 7.03 16.80
N GLY A 268 3.91 7.15 15.47
CA GLY A 268 4.36 6.11 14.56
C GLY A 268 3.23 5.31 13.91
N SER A 269 3.58 4.66 12.81
CA SER A 269 2.70 3.79 12.04
C SER A 269 3.35 2.39 11.98
N PRO A 270 2.61 1.31 12.27
CA PRO A 270 1.15 1.19 12.31
C PRO A 270 0.46 1.47 13.68
N SER A 271 1.18 1.97 14.70
CA SER A 271 0.63 2.12 16.07
C SER A 271 -0.66 2.94 16.10
N GLY A 272 -0.68 4.09 15.41
CA GLY A 272 -1.85 4.94 15.36
C GLY A 272 -3.04 4.27 14.66
N VAL A 273 -2.86 3.75 13.45
CA VAL A 273 -3.98 3.15 12.70
C VAL A 273 -4.59 1.94 13.41
N LYS A 274 -3.78 1.12 14.08
CA LYS A 274 -4.31 0.00 14.91
C LYS A 274 -5.09 0.48 16.13
N ALA A 275 -4.73 1.62 16.72
CA ALA A 275 -5.53 2.22 17.78
C ALA A 275 -6.93 2.61 17.27
N TYR A 276 -7.04 3.22 16.07
CA TYR A 276 -8.34 3.49 15.44
C TYR A 276 -9.13 2.21 15.17
N LEU A 277 -8.51 1.19 14.59
CA LEU A 277 -9.17 -0.10 14.31
C LEU A 277 -9.64 -0.79 15.59
N SER A 278 -8.89 -0.67 16.68
CA SER A 278 -9.27 -1.20 17.99
C SER A 278 -10.50 -0.49 18.57
N GLU A 279 -10.57 0.84 18.50
CA GLU A 279 -11.74 1.60 18.92
C GLU A 279 -12.98 1.28 18.05
N MET A 280 -12.79 0.88 16.79
CA MET A 280 -13.86 0.41 15.89
C MET A 280 -14.26 -1.05 16.17
N GLY A 281 -13.56 -1.78 17.03
CA GLY A 281 -13.82 -3.20 17.29
C GLY A 281 -13.42 -4.14 16.15
N LEU A 282 -12.56 -3.68 15.25
CA LEU A 282 -12.09 -4.46 14.10
C LEU A 282 -10.91 -5.38 14.43
N CYS A 283 -10.04 -4.98 15.38
CA CYS A 283 -8.96 -5.83 15.89
C CYS A 283 -8.53 -5.42 17.30
N GLY A 284 -7.70 -6.24 17.95
CA GLY A 284 -7.00 -5.85 19.16
C GLY A 284 -5.88 -4.83 18.91
N ASN A 285 -5.54 -4.03 19.92
CA ASN A 285 -4.43 -3.06 19.87
C ASN A 285 -3.11 -3.75 20.26
N TYR A 286 -2.73 -4.80 19.51
CA TYR A 286 -1.57 -5.65 19.78
C TYR A 286 -0.55 -5.57 18.65
N PHE A 287 0.73 -5.67 19.01
CA PHE A 287 1.89 -5.49 18.13
C PHE A 287 2.96 -6.52 18.42
N ARG A 288 3.90 -6.65 17.50
CA ARG A 288 5.17 -7.34 17.75
C ARG A 288 6.28 -6.31 17.94
N LEU A 289 7.12 -6.51 18.94
CA LEU A 289 8.28 -5.65 19.16
C LEU A 289 9.16 -5.60 17.89
N PRO A 290 9.75 -4.43 17.55
CA PRO A 290 9.86 -3.22 18.38
C PRO A 290 8.65 -2.26 18.29
N VAL A 291 7.63 -2.56 17.47
CA VAL A 291 6.43 -1.72 17.40
C VAL A 291 5.62 -1.85 18.70
N TRP A 292 5.06 -0.73 19.16
CA TRP A 292 4.30 -0.69 20.41
C TRP A 292 3.07 0.20 20.26
N LYS A 293 2.11 0.03 21.16
CA LYS A 293 0.89 0.85 21.19
C LYS A 293 1.21 2.33 21.46
N VAL A 294 0.36 3.22 20.97
CA VAL A 294 0.42 4.65 21.28
C VAL A 294 0.24 4.90 22.78
N SER A 295 0.73 6.05 23.26
CA SER A 295 0.52 6.47 24.66
C SER A 295 -0.97 6.59 25.00
N GLU A 296 -1.34 6.40 26.27
CA GLU A 296 -2.73 6.53 26.72
C GLU A 296 -3.29 7.94 26.46
N LYS A 297 -2.44 8.96 26.62
CA LYS A 297 -2.78 10.35 26.29
C LYS A 297 -3.17 10.50 24.81
N HIS A 298 -2.39 9.87 23.92
CA HIS A 298 -2.68 9.93 22.49
C HIS A 298 -3.90 9.07 22.13
N HIS A 299 -4.07 7.94 22.76
CA HIS A 299 -5.24 7.08 22.59
C HIS A 299 -6.54 7.82 22.98
N GLN A 300 -6.51 8.59 24.07
CA GLN A 300 -7.64 9.44 24.46
C GLN A 300 -7.95 10.50 23.39
N LYS A 301 -6.93 11.14 22.82
CA LYS A 301 -7.10 12.07 21.68
C LYS A 301 -7.75 11.40 20.46
N ILE A 302 -7.37 10.15 20.16
CA ILE A 302 -7.97 9.36 19.08
C ILE A 302 -9.48 9.20 19.32
N ARG A 303 -9.91 8.82 20.54
CA ARG A 303 -11.33 8.70 20.89
C ARG A 303 -12.10 10.02 20.72
N GLU A 304 -11.47 11.14 21.06
CA GLU A 304 -12.08 12.47 20.88
C GLU A 304 -12.25 12.82 19.39
N LEU A 305 -11.23 12.59 18.57
CA LEU A 305 -11.30 12.82 17.12
C LEU A 305 -12.37 11.94 16.46
N MET A 306 -12.50 10.68 16.86
CA MET A 306 -13.52 9.78 16.32
C MET A 306 -14.95 10.21 16.64
N LYS A 307 -15.19 10.86 17.80
CA LYS A 307 -16.52 11.40 18.15
C LYS A 307 -16.90 12.63 17.33
N GLY A 308 -15.93 13.30 16.72
CA GLY A 308 -16.15 14.51 15.90
C GLY A 308 -16.42 14.23 14.42
N LEU A 309 -16.39 12.94 13.98
CA LEU A 309 -16.70 12.51 12.61
C LEU A 309 -18.19 12.32 12.38
#